data_964f9782c689bef32175d9f771e8d139
#
_entry.id   964f9782c689bef32175d9f771e8d139
#
_cell.length_a   1.000
_cell.length_b   1.000
_cell.length_c   1.000
_cell.angle_alpha   90.00
_cell.angle_beta   90.00
_cell.angle_gamma   90.00
#
_symmetry.space_group_name_H-M   'P 1'
#
loop_
_entity.id
_entity.type
_entity.pdbx_description
1 polymer ?
#
loop_
_entity_poly.entity_id
_entity_poly.type
_entity_poly.pdbx_seq_one_letter_code
_entity_poly.pdbx_strand_id
1 'polypeptide(L)'
;MKVIDFHTHPYLSGEEFLNFYPECFEPSPTQLREDIGKAEICHIAGSVLNKRSYTAEEGFAYIRECNDKALELKRILGGFYTPGFHVHPHFVNESIAEIERMNSLGVKLIGELVPYMHGWSDYSCKELCTILDAAEQYGMTVSFHTMKDEQEEMTRMIEAHPKLDFVAAHPNEKEYFLLHLERLKKYDNFYLDLSGTGIFRYGLTAYGVKKVGSEKLIFGTDYPICNPRMYVQAILQEPITDTDKENILFRNAERLLKTT
;
A
#
# COMPACT_ATOMS: atom_id res chain seq x y z
N MET A 1 -21.12 -7.31 2.33
CA MET A 1 -20.59 -5.94 2.07
C MET A 1 -19.43 -6.08 1.10
N LYS A 2 -19.26 -5.15 0.17
CA LYS A 2 -18.08 -5.14 -0.73
C LYS A 2 -16.81 -4.90 0.09
N VAL A 3 -15.70 -5.58 -0.23
CA VAL A 3 -14.42 -5.38 0.43
C VAL A 3 -13.32 -5.29 -0.63
N ILE A 4 -12.55 -4.21 -0.60
CA ILE A 4 -11.36 -3.98 -1.41
C ILE A 4 -10.17 -3.88 -0.47
N ASP A 5 -9.20 -4.74 -0.65
CA ASP A 5 -7.95 -4.71 0.09
C ASP A 5 -6.94 -3.83 -0.65
N PHE A 6 -6.67 -2.66 -0.10
CA PHE A 6 -5.78 -1.69 -0.72
C PHE A 6 -4.29 -2.01 -0.50
N HIS A 7 -3.98 -2.88 0.46
CA HIS A 7 -2.61 -3.17 0.85
C HIS A 7 -2.34 -4.67 0.91
N THR A 8 -1.76 -5.18 -0.16
CA THR A 8 -1.30 -6.57 -0.25
C THR A 8 0.08 -6.64 -0.90
N HIS A 9 0.80 -7.74 -0.63
CA HIS A 9 2.02 -8.12 -1.34
C HIS A 9 1.76 -9.41 -2.12
N PRO A 10 1.11 -9.32 -3.28
CA PRO A 10 0.77 -10.49 -4.07
C PRO A 10 2.03 -11.12 -4.67
N TYR A 11 1.93 -12.39 -5.02
CA TYR A 11 3.08 -13.23 -5.39
C TYR A 11 2.75 -14.17 -6.55
N LEU A 12 3.76 -14.49 -7.36
CA LEU A 12 3.71 -15.53 -8.39
C LEU A 12 4.16 -16.89 -7.84
N SER A 13 5.10 -16.88 -6.91
CA SER A 13 5.77 -18.07 -6.39
C SER A 13 6.21 -17.89 -4.93
N GLY A 14 6.95 -18.85 -4.40
CA GLY A 14 7.57 -18.76 -3.08
C GLY A 14 8.65 -17.69 -2.93
N GLU A 15 9.18 -17.15 -4.03
CA GLU A 15 10.21 -16.10 -4.01
C GLU A 15 9.67 -14.75 -3.53
N GLU A 16 8.40 -14.46 -3.80
CA GLU A 16 7.71 -13.24 -3.41
C GLU A 16 6.76 -13.44 -2.20
N PHE A 17 6.59 -14.67 -1.74
CA PHE A 17 5.65 -15.00 -0.67
C PHE A 17 6.16 -14.57 0.70
N LEU A 18 5.82 -13.34 1.14
CA LEU A 18 6.30 -12.70 2.37
C LEU A 18 5.61 -13.23 3.64
N ASN A 19 5.45 -14.53 3.77
CA ASN A 19 4.84 -15.15 4.94
C ASN A 19 5.90 -15.64 5.94
N PHE A 20 5.64 -15.50 7.25
CA PHE A 20 6.56 -15.95 8.30
C PHE A 20 6.60 -17.48 8.49
N TYR A 21 5.60 -18.19 7.99
CA TYR A 21 5.46 -19.64 8.10
C TYR A 21 5.21 -20.26 6.72
N PRO A 22 6.12 -20.05 5.76
CA PRO A 22 5.90 -20.40 4.35
C PRO A 22 5.74 -21.91 4.12
N GLU A 23 6.24 -22.76 5.03
CA GLU A 23 6.16 -24.22 4.92
C GLU A 23 4.73 -24.76 5.00
N CYS A 24 3.79 -23.96 5.48
CA CYS A 24 2.36 -24.31 5.55
C CYS A 24 1.59 -24.08 4.25
N PHE A 25 2.24 -23.58 3.19
CA PHE A 25 1.57 -23.11 1.98
C PHE A 25 2.25 -23.60 0.70
N GLU A 26 1.50 -23.62 -0.38
CA GLU A 26 1.99 -23.82 -1.75
C GLU A 26 1.79 -22.51 -2.55
N PRO A 27 2.70 -21.54 -2.44
CA PRO A 27 2.51 -20.20 -2.99
C PRO A 27 2.29 -20.21 -4.50
N SER A 28 1.13 -19.72 -4.93
CA SER A 28 0.76 -19.56 -6.33
C SER A 28 -0.34 -18.51 -6.48
N PRO A 29 -0.57 -17.94 -7.67
CA PRO A 29 -1.68 -17.03 -7.92
C PRO A 29 -3.05 -17.65 -7.66
N THR A 30 -3.19 -18.96 -7.80
CA THR A 30 -4.42 -19.69 -7.47
C THR A 30 -4.65 -19.71 -5.97
N GLN A 31 -3.64 -20.07 -5.19
CA GLN A 31 -3.69 -20.05 -3.72
C GLN A 31 -4.02 -18.65 -3.19
N LEU A 32 -3.35 -17.63 -3.72
CA LEU A 32 -3.63 -16.22 -3.38
C LEU A 32 -5.10 -15.89 -3.59
N ARG A 33 -5.64 -16.19 -4.76
CA ARG A 33 -7.05 -15.90 -5.08
C ARG A 33 -8.04 -16.64 -4.19
N GLU A 34 -7.73 -17.89 -3.83
CA GLU A 34 -8.56 -18.69 -2.92
C GLU A 34 -8.54 -18.13 -1.50
N ASP A 35 -7.38 -17.79 -0.96
CA ASP A 35 -7.26 -17.28 0.41
C ASP A 35 -7.93 -15.92 0.58
N ILE A 36 -7.72 -15.02 -0.37
CA ILE A 36 -8.40 -13.71 -0.40
C ILE A 36 -9.91 -13.89 -0.58
N GLY A 37 -10.34 -14.81 -1.45
CA GLY A 37 -11.75 -15.13 -1.65
C GLY A 37 -12.44 -15.69 -0.40
N LYS A 38 -11.75 -16.53 0.40
CA LYS A 38 -12.24 -17.02 1.70
C LYS A 38 -12.46 -15.90 2.72
N ALA A 39 -11.76 -14.78 2.57
CA ALA A 39 -11.96 -13.58 3.39
C ALA A 39 -13.08 -12.65 2.87
N GLU A 40 -13.76 -13.06 1.78
CA GLU A 40 -14.82 -12.27 1.11
C GLU A 40 -14.33 -10.95 0.51
N ILE A 41 -13.02 -10.86 0.23
CA ILE A 41 -12.40 -9.72 -0.45
C ILE A 41 -12.57 -9.92 -1.97
N CYS A 42 -13.14 -8.94 -2.65
CA CYS A 42 -13.48 -9.03 -4.07
C CYS A 42 -12.44 -8.37 -5.00
N HIS A 43 -11.53 -7.57 -4.45
CA HIS A 43 -10.47 -6.90 -5.19
C HIS A 43 -9.29 -6.61 -4.28
N ILE A 44 -8.07 -6.72 -4.82
CA ILE A 44 -6.83 -6.39 -4.11
C ILE A 44 -6.03 -5.35 -4.88
N ALA A 45 -5.28 -4.52 -4.16
CA ALA A 45 -4.25 -3.66 -4.71
C ALA A 45 -2.95 -3.82 -3.91
N GLY A 46 -1.83 -3.52 -4.52
CA GLY A 46 -0.52 -3.57 -3.87
C GLY A 46 0.61 -3.94 -4.80
N SER A 47 1.80 -4.03 -4.26
CA SER A 47 3.04 -4.26 -5.01
C SER A 47 3.69 -5.59 -4.67
N VAL A 48 4.40 -6.14 -5.65
CA VAL A 48 5.21 -7.35 -5.45
C VAL A 48 6.54 -6.99 -4.80
N LEU A 49 6.91 -7.71 -3.76
CA LEU A 49 8.19 -7.62 -3.08
C LEU A 49 8.90 -8.97 -3.14
N ASN A 50 10.21 -8.98 -3.34
CA ASN A 50 11.01 -10.19 -3.25
C ASN A 50 11.45 -10.46 -1.81
N LYS A 51 11.53 -11.75 -1.42
CA LYS A 51 12.14 -12.18 -0.15
C LYS A 51 13.65 -11.96 -0.11
N ARG A 52 14.31 -12.06 -1.26
CA ARG A 52 15.74 -11.79 -1.36
C ARG A 52 16.03 -10.31 -1.14
N SER A 53 17.11 -10.03 -0.47
CA SER A 53 17.54 -8.66 -0.23
C SER A 53 17.96 -7.97 -1.54
N TYR A 54 17.64 -6.70 -1.65
CA TYR A 54 18.21 -5.81 -2.66
C TYR A 54 19.72 -5.72 -2.51
N THR A 55 20.44 -5.70 -3.62
CA THR A 55 21.88 -5.42 -3.66
C THR A 55 22.17 -4.25 -4.60
N ALA A 56 23.14 -3.42 -4.26
CA ALA A 56 23.53 -2.29 -5.10
C ALA A 56 24.05 -2.72 -6.50
N GLU A 57 24.57 -3.95 -6.62
CA GLU A 57 25.06 -4.51 -7.89
C GLU A 57 23.92 -4.77 -8.88
N GLU A 58 22.74 -5.16 -8.39
CA GLU A 58 21.56 -5.40 -9.23
C GLU A 58 20.95 -4.09 -9.73
N GLY A 59 21.13 -3.02 -8.96
CA GLY A 59 20.64 -1.70 -9.33
C GLY A 59 19.15 -1.67 -9.58
N PHE A 60 18.72 -0.90 -10.57
CA PHE A 60 17.31 -0.76 -10.94
C PHE A 60 16.69 -2.03 -11.54
N ALA A 61 17.51 -3.01 -11.96
CA ALA A 61 17.01 -4.27 -12.51
C ALA A 61 16.18 -5.06 -11.47
N TYR A 62 16.57 -5.02 -10.19
CA TYR A 62 15.79 -5.61 -9.10
C TYR A 62 14.38 -4.97 -8.98
N ILE A 63 14.32 -3.65 -9.03
CA ILE A 63 13.06 -2.89 -8.96
C ILE A 63 12.18 -3.22 -10.17
N ARG A 64 12.78 -3.24 -11.35
CA ARG A 64 12.09 -3.61 -12.60
C ARG A 64 11.53 -5.03 -12.55
N GLU A 65 12.26 -5.97 -12.00
CA GLU A 65 11.79 -7.36 -11.82
C GLU A 65 10.52 -7.42 -10.97
N CYS A 66 10.48 -6.74 -9.82
CA CYS A 66 9.28 -6.68 -8.97
C CYS A 66 8.09 -6.08 -9.73
N ASN A 67 8.32 -5.01 -10.47
CA ASN A 67 7.30 -4.32 -11.27
C ASN A 67 6.77 -5.21 -12.41
N ASP A 68 7.64 -5.92 -13.10
CA ASP A 68 7.25 -6.84 -14.18
C ASP A 68 6.45 -8.04 -13.64
N LYS A 69 6.81 -8.58 -12.47
CA LYS A 69 6.03 -9.60 -11.76
C LYS A 69 4.63 -9.11 -11.38
N ALA A 70 4.49 -7.83 -10.96
CA ALA A 70 3.19 -7.23 -10.69
C ALA A 70 2.32 -7.15 -11.97
N LEU A 71 2.91 -6.81 -13.12
CA LEU A 71 2.20 -6.81 -14.41
C LEU A 71 1.82 -8.23 -14.85
N GLU A 72 2.66 -9.23 -14.62
CA GLU A 72 2.34 -10.62 -14.89
C GLU A 72 1.17 -11.10 -14.04
N LEU A 73 1.18 -10.80 -12.75
CA LEU A 73 0.06 -11.07 -11.85
C LEU A 73 -1.22 -10.40 -12.32
N LYS A 74 -1.14 -9.14 -12.78
CA LYS A 74 -2.29 -8.44 -13.38
C LYS A 74 -2.86 -9.19 -14.57
N ARG A 75 -2.00 -9.75 -15.43
CA ARG A 75 -2.43 -10.56 -16.57
C ARG A 75 -3.15 -11.85 -16.13
N ILE A 76 -2.67 -12.49 -15.04
CA ILE A 76 -3.25 -13.73 -14.51
C ILE A 76 -4.56 -13.47 -13.75
N LEU A 77 -4.56 -12.48 -12.87
CA LEU A 77 -5.68 -12.19 -11.97
C LEU A 77 -6.75 -11.28 -12.59
N GLY A 78 -6.45 -10.62 -13.70
CA GLY A 78 -7.38 -9.77 -14.43
C GLY A 78 -7.93 -8.63 -13.58
N GLY A 79 -9.24 -8.42 -13.62
CA GLY A 79 -9.93 -7.36 -12.86
C GLY A 79 -9.89 -7.52 -11.34
N PHE A 80 -9.42 -8.65 -10.83
CA PHE A 80 -9.30 -8.89 -9.39
C PHE A 80 -8.15 -8.12 -8.73
N TYR A 81 -7.15 -7.69 -9.49
CA TYR A 81 -5.94 -7.06 -8.97
C TYR A 81 -5.62 -5.72 -9.65
N THR A 82 -5.27 -4.73 -8.85
CA THR A 82 -4.65 -3.47 -9.28
C THR A 82 -3.18 -3.46 -8.87
N PRO A 83 -2.24 -3.49 -9.82
CA PRO A 83 -0.82 -3.51 -9.50
C PRO A 83 -0.34 -2.17 -8.94
N GLY A 84 0.47 -2.25 -7.90
CA GLY A 84 1.40 -1.22 -7.48
C GLY A 84 2.79 -1.48 -8.08
N PHE A 85 3.60 -0.44 -8.19
CA PHE A 85 4.97 -0.55 -8.69
C PHE A 85 5.95 0.27 -7.86
N HIS A 86 7.22 -0.08 -7.93
CA HIS A 86 8.29 0.57 -7.16
C HIS A 86 9.09 1.55 -8.01
N VAL A 87 9.57 2.60 -7.34
CA VAL A 87 10.59 3.55 -7.81
C VAL A 87 11.74 3.56 -6.81
N HIS A 88 12.89 4.09 -7.19
CA HIS A 88 14.07 4.07 -6.34
C HIS A 88 14.87 5.37 -6.44
N PRO A 89 15.14 6.09 -5.33
CA PRO A 89 15.78 7.42 -5.37
C PRO A 89 17.20 7.40 -5.93
N HIS A 90 17.96 6.32 -5.80
CA HIS A 90 19.30 6.23 -6.40
C HIS A 90 19.28 6.09 -7.93
N PHE A 91 18.11 5.88 -8.56
CA PHE A 91 17.94 5.67 -10.00
C PHE A 91 16.83 6.58 -10.54
N VAL A 92 17.06 7.89 -10.45
CA VAL A 92 16.04 8.92 -10.77
C VAL A 92 15.53 8.80 -12.20
N ASN A 93 16.43 8.69 -13.18
CA ASN A 93 16.03 8.63 -14.59
C ASN A 93 15.28 7.34 -14.93
N GLU A 94 15.74 6.21 -14.40
CA GLU A 94 15.09 4.91 -14.57
C GLU A 94 13.72 4.89 -13.89
N SER A 95 13.59 5.50 -12.71
CA SER A 95 12.33 5.63 -11.99
C SER A 95 11.32 6.51 -12.73
N ILE A 96 11.75 7.62 -13.32
CA ILE A 96 10.89 8.48 -14.15
C ILE A 96 10.44 7.74 -15.42
N ALA A 97 11.35 7.05 -16.10
CA ALA A 97 11.01 6.23 -17.26
C ALA A 97 10.03 5.07 -16.88
N GLU A 98 10.16 4.53 -15.67
CA GLU A 98 9.25 3.51 -15.16
C GLU A 98 7.85 4.09 -14.86
N ILE A 99 7.76 5.28 -14.30
CA ILE A 99 6.49 6.00 -14.10
C ILE A 99 5.80 6.19 -15.47
N GLU A 100 6.51 6.62 -16.48
CA GLU A 100 5.95 6.78 -17.83
C GLU A 100 5.47 5.45 -18.42
N ARG A 101 6.28 4.39 -18.26
CA ARG A 101 5.92 3.03 -18.70
C ARG A 101 4.65 2.54 -18.00
N MET A 102 4.59 2.62 -16.68
CA MET A 102 3.45 2.17 -15.89
C MET A 102 2.20 2.99 -16.19
N ASN A 103 2.35 4.30 -16.33
CA ASN A 103 1.26 5.16 -16.76
C ASN A 103 0.67 4.75 -18.12
N SER A 104 1.52 4.42 -19.10
CA SER A 104 1.08 3.97 -20.44
C SER A 104 0.30 2.66 -20.39
N LEU A 105 0.53 1.83 -19.36
CA LEU A 105 -0.18 0.58 -19.09
C LEU A 105 -1.42 0.77 -18.17
N GLY A 106 -1.74 2.01 -17.80
CA GLY A 106 -2.87 2.33 -16.93
C GLY A 106 -2.62 2.06 -15.44
N VAL A 107 -1.37 1.82 -15.03
CA VAL A 107 -1.01 1.61 -13.62
C VAL A 107 -0.73 2.96 -12.97
N LYS A 108 -1.41 3.25 -11.86
CA LYS A 108 -1.40 4.56 -11.18
C LYS A 108 -1.01 4.50 -9.71
N LEU A 109 -0.68 3.33 -9.17
CA LEU A 109 -0.30 3.15 -7.78
C LEU A 109 1.23 2.94 -7.70
N ILE A 110 1.93 3.87 -7.09
CA ILE A 110 3.33 3.72 -6.68
C ILE A 110 3.36 3.08 -5.29
N GLY A 111 4.17 2.06 -5.10
CA GLY A 111 4.38 1.40 -3.82
C GLY A 111 3.44 0.22 -3.54
N GLU A 112 3.46 -0.33 -2.36
CA GLU A 112 4.04 0.30 -1.16
C GLU A 112 5.55 0.56 -1.34
N LEU A 113 6.01 1.78 -1.08
CA LEU A 113 7.43 2.07 -0.98
C LEU A 113 7.96 1.52 0.35
N VAL A 114 8.94 0.61 0.28
CA VAL A 114 9.54 -0.05 1.46
C VAL A 114 11.05 0.20 1.48
N PRO A 115 11.49 1.36 1.98
CA PRO A 115 12.89 1.80 1.89
C PRO A 115 13.89 0.78 2.41
N TYR A 116 13.64 0.21 3.59
CA TYR A 116 14.56 -0.75 4.23
C TYR A 116 14.75 -2.05 3.43
N MET A 117 13.77 -2.45 2.61
CA MET A 117 13.90 -3.61 1.72
C MET A 117 14.66 -3.28 0.43
N HIS A 118 14.68 -2.02 0.03
CA HIS A 118 15.27 -1.55 -1.23
C HIS A 118 16.58 -0.76 -1.03
N GLY A 119 17.14 -0.73 0.20
CA GLY A 119 18.46 -0.17 0.47
C GLY A 119 18.53 1.37 0.43
N TRP A 120 17.46 2.06 0.78
CA TRP A 120 17.41 3.50 0.97
C TRP A 120 16.58 3.86 2.23
N SER A 121 16.51 5.13 2.64
CA SER A 121 15.85 5.49 3.89
C SER A 121 15.10 6.83 3.87
N ASP A 122 15.61 7.86 3.19
CA ASP A 122 15.09 9.23 3.32
C ASP A 122 13.93 9.51 2.35
N TYR A 123 12.71 9.62 2.88
CA TYR A 123 11.51 10.00 2.13
C TYR A 123 11.50 11.46 1.63
N SER A 124 12.36 12.33 2.17
CA SER A 124 12.44 13.74 1.80
C SER A 124 13.68 14.09 0.98
N CYS A 125 14.44 13.07 0.53
CA CYS A 125 15.61 13.31 -0.30
C CYS A 125 15.24 13.94 -1.65
N LYS A 126 16.13 14.76 -2.18
CA LYS A 126 15.92 15.50 -3.43
C LYS A 126 15.60 14.57 -4.60
N GLU A 127 16.23 13.42 -4.64
CA GLU A 127 16.10 12.42 -5.69
C GLU A 127 14.66 11.84 -5.70
N LEU A 128 14.12 11.48 -4.55
CA LEU A 128 12.73 11.01 -4.45
C LEU A 128 11.76 12.14 -4.80
N CYS A 129 11.98 13.36 -4.32
CA CYS A 129 11.15 14.51 -4.68
C CYS A 129 11.10 14.71 -6.20
N THR A 130 12.25 14.60 -6.91
CA THR A 130 12.29 14.70 -8.38
C THR A 130 11.46 13.60 -9.06
N ILE A 131 11.47 12.38 -8.52
CA ILE A 131 10.65 11.27 -9.02
C ILE A 131 9.16 11.54 -8.78
N LEU A 132 8.81 12.04 -7.60
CA LEU A 132 7.43 12.35 -7.24
C LEU A 132 6.87 13.55 -8.03
N ASP A 133 7.69 14.52 -8.41
CA ASP A 133 7.30 15.59 -9.34
C ASP A 133 6.84 15.02 -10.70
N ALA A 134 7.49 13.98 -11.19
CA ALA A 134 7.04 13.27 -12.39
C ALA A 134 5.74 12.50 -12.16
N ALA A 135 5.57 11.86 -10.98
CA ALA A 135 4.35 11.15 -10.62
C ALA A 135 3.13 12.09 -10.52
N GLU A 136 3.31 13.33 -10.06
CA GLU A 136 2.26 14.36 -10.03
C GLU A 136 1.66 14.64 -11.42
N GLN A 137 2.48 14.65 -12.46
CA GLN A 137 2.04 14.94 -13.83
C GLN A 137 1.04 13.90 -14.35
N TYR A 138 1.10 12.69 -13.80
CA TYR A 138 0.23 11.57 -14.17
C TYR A 138 -0.89 11.30 -13.17
N GLY A 139 -1.00 12.10 -12.09
CA GLY A 139 -2.02 11.97 -11.06
C GLY A 139 -1.97 10.58 -10.40
N MET A 140 -0.80 10.14 -9.99
CA MET A 140 -0.58 8.86 -9.33
C MET A 140 -0.93 8.94 -7.85
N THR A 141 -1.18 7.79 -7.23
CA THR A 141 -1.28 7.61 -5.78
C THR A 141 0.01 6.96 -5.28
N VAL A 142 0.52 7.39 -4.13
CA VAL A 142 1.74 6.86 -3.52
C VAL A 142 1.40 6.18 -2.21
N SER A 143 1.60 4.87 -2.12
CA SER A 143 1.58 4.13 -0.86
C SER A 143 2.99 3.97 -0.33
N PHE A 144 3.18 4.10 0.99
CA PHE A 144 4.50 4.04 1.59
C PHE A 144 4.47 3.43 3.00
N HIS A 145 5.50 2.66 3.33
CA HIS A 145 5.70 2.08 4.65
C HIS A 145 5.97 3.16 5.69
N THR A 146 5.35 3.05 6.87
CA THR A 146 5.56 4.03 7.93
C THR A 146 6.68 3.61 8.86
N MET A 147 7.71 4.43 8.92
CA MET A 147 8.91 4.21 9.73
C MET A 147 8.82 5.01 11.03
N LYS A 148 9.31 4.42 12.13
CA LYS A 148 9.27 5.06 13.45
C LYS A 148 10.09 6.34 13.52
N ASP A 149 11.30 6.29 12.98
CA ASP A 149 12.28 7.35 13.11
C ASP A 149 12.21 8.42 12.01
N GLU A 150 11.39 8.21 10.97
CA GLU A 150 11.32 9.06 9.78
C GLU A 150 10.03 9.90 9.70
N GLN A 151 9.41 10.19 10.85
CA GLN A 151 8.12 10.88 10.91
C GLN A 151 8.13 12.29 10.30
N GLU A 152 9.22 13.03 10.44
CA GLU A 152 9.37 14.37 9.86
C GLU A 152 9.60 14.31 8.35
N GLU A 153 10.36 13.33 7.86
CA GLU A 153 10.65 13.14 6.44
C GLU A 153 9.38 12.78 5.67
N MET A 154 8.57 11.85 6.20
CA MET A 154 7.25 11.52 5.65
C MET A 154 6.37 12.77 5.56
N THR A 155 6.39 13.62 6.60
CA THR A 155 5.63 14.87 6.61
C THR A 155 6.11 15.83 5.53
N ARG A 156 7.44 16.01 5.38
CA ARG A 156 8.02 16.86 4.33
C ARG A 156 7.69 16.36 2.92
N MET A 157 7.71 15.03 2.70
CA MET A 157 7.31 14.43 1.42
C MET A 157 5.87 14.80 1.05
N ILE A 158 4.94 14.67 2.00
CA ILE A 158 3.52 15.00 1.81
C ILE A 158 3.33 16.49 1.51
N GLU A 159 4.02 17.36 2.26
CA GLU A 159 3.93 18.82 2.11
C GLU A 159 4.50 19.31 0.75
N ALA A 160 5.55 18.65 0.27
CA ALA A 160 6.20 19.01 -0.98
C ALA A 160 5.34 18.70 -2.22
N HIS A 161 4.45 17.70 -2.14
CA HIS A 161 3.68 17.20 -3.29
C HIS A 161 2.16 17.23 -3.04
N PRO A 162 1.53 18.41 -2.93
CA PRO A 162 0.12 18.55 -2.54
C PRO A 162 -0.89 18.01 -3.57
N LYS A 163 -0.45 17.65 -4.78
CA LYS A 163 -1.29 17.09 -5.84
C LYS A 163 -1.24 15.56 -5.92
N LEU A 164 -0.35 14.91 -5.16
CA LEU A 164 -0.33 13.45 -5.03
C LEU A 164 -1.17 13.02 -3.84
N ASP A 165 -1.92 11.94 -4.00
CA ASP A 165 -2.53 11.25 -2.87
C ASP A 165 -1.51 10.32 -2.22
N PHE A 166 -1.29 10.48 -0.91
CA PHE A 166 -0.38 9.67 -0.12
C PHE A 166 -1.14 8.75 0.82
N VAL A 167 -0.83 7.47 0.77
CA VAL A 167 -1.40 6.46 1.66
C VAL A 167 -0.30 5.90 2.56
N ALA A 168 -0.33 6.27 3.83
CA ALA A 168 0.58 5.71 4.83
C ALA A 168 0.12 4.29 5.20
N ALA A 169 1.03 3.33 5.15
CA ALA A 169 0.76 1.96 5.58
C ALA A 169 0.86 1.84 7.10
N HIS A 170 -0.08 1.10 7.67
CA HIS A 170 -0.14 0.67 9.07
C HIS A 170 -0.45 1.78 10.10
N PRO A 171 -1.45 1.54 10.99
CA PRO A 171 -1.69 2.41 12.15
C PRO A 171 -0.54 2.40 13.15
N ASN A 172 0.18 1.28 13.25
CA ASN A 172 1.26 1.04 14.20
C ASN A 172 0.84 1.14 15.68
N GLU A 173 1.78 1.49 16.54
CA GLU A 173 1.54 1.72 17.96
C GLU A 173 0.75 3.02 18.18
N LYS A 174 0.11 3.14 19.35
CA LYS A 174 -0.80 4.25 19.67
C LYS A 174 -0.17 5.63 19.41
N GLU A 175 1.09 5.83 19.73
CA GLU A 175 1.79 7.10 19.55
C GLU A 175 1.88 7.50 18.07
N TYR A 176 2.22 6.56 17.19
CA TYR A 176 2.29 6.79 15.73
C TYR A 176 0.90 6.94 15.12
N PHE A 177 -0.06 6.16 15.57
CA PHE A 177 -1.45 6.33 15.16
C PHE A 177 -1.96 7.74 15.44
N LEU A 178 -1.65 8.32 16.62
CA LEU A 178 -2.02 9.69 16.95
C LEU A 178 -1.35 10.71 16.00
N LEU A 179 -0.09 10.50 15.62
CA LEU A 179 0.58 11.34 14.61
C LEU A 179 -0.09 11.24 13.23
N HIS A 180 -0.50 10.04 12.82
CA HIS A 180 -1.28 9.86 11.59
C HIS A 180 -2.61 10.61 11.65
N LEU A 181 -3.33 10.58 12.77
CA LEU A 181 -4.58 11.33 12.93
C LEU A 181 -4.36 12.84 12.80
N GLU A 182 -3.26 13.39 13.31
CA GLU A 182 -2.95 14.81 13.11
C GLU A 182 -2.63 15.13 11.63
N ARG A 183 -1.92 14.25 10.92
CA ARG A 183 -1.70 14.39 9.46
C ARG A 183 -3.01 14.32 8.68
N LEU A 184 -3.90 13.39 9.01
CA LEU A 184 -5.23 13.25 8.39
C LEU A 184 -6.08 14.52 8.52
N LYS A 185 -5.96 15.24 9.62
CA LYS A 185 -6.64 16.54 9.82
C LYS A 185 -6.01 17.66 8.99
N LYS A 186 -4.68 17.64 8.88
CA LYS A 186 -3.91 18.75 8.32
C LYS A 186 -3.81 18.70 6.80
N TYR A 187 -3.69 17.51 6.20
CA TYR A 187 -3.41 17.32 4.79
C TYR A 187 -4.57 16.65 4.07
N ASP A 188 -5.13 17.31 3.06
CA ASP A 188 -6.27 16.78 2.29
C ASP A 188 -5.86 15.59 1.42
N ASN A 189 -4.61 15.52 1.02
CA ASN A 189 -4.00 14.49 0.19
C ASN A 189 -3.37 13.33 0.97
N PHE A 190 -3.63 13.23 2.28
CA PHE A 190 -3.10 12.17 3.13
C PHE A 190 -4.18 11.21 3.58
N TYR A 191 -3.90 9.92 3.46
CA TYR A 191 -4.74 8.78 3.83
C TYR A 191 -3.96 7.81 4.71
N LEU A 192 -4.66 6.99 5.48
CA LEU A 192 -4.08 5.94 6.31
C LEU A 192 -4.74 4.61 5.97
N ASP A 193 -3.96 3.63 5.52
CA ASP A 193 -4.44 2.27 5.47
C ASP A 193 -4.33 1.58 6.84
N LEU A 194 -5.30 0.72 7.11
CA LEU A 194 -5.45 0.06 8.41
C LEU A 194 -4.86 -1.35 8.39
N SER A 195 -3.87 -1.61 7.53
CA SER A 195 -3.20 -2.91 7.44
C SER A 195 -2.17 -3.15 8.54
N GLY A 196 -1.60 -4.32 8.59
CA GLY A 196 -0.45 -4.65 9.46
C GLY A 196 -0.68 -4.38 10.94
N THR A 197 0.30 -3.73 11.57
CA THR A 197 0.30 -3.52 13.02
C THR A 197 -0.70 -2.45 13.45
N GLY A 198 -1.50 -2.76 14.46
CA GLY A 198 -2.37 -1.80 15.13
C GLY A 198 -3.86 -2.14 15.10
N ILE A 199 -4.40 -2.54 13.97
CA ILE A 199 -5.84 -2.78 13.75
C ILE A 199 -6.46 -3.84 14.70
N PHE A 200 -5.68 -4.78 15.18
CA PHE A 200 -6.13 -5.79 16.13
C PHE A 200 -6.50 -5.22 17.52
N ARG A 201 -6.24 -3.93 17.76
CA ARG A 201 -6.64 -3.26 19.01
C ARG A 201 -8.08 -2.76 18.88
N TYR A 202 -8.99 -3.44 19.54
CA TYR A 202 -10.41 -3.05 19.56
C TYR A 202 -10.61 -1.59 19.97
N GLY A 203 -11.40 -0.87 19.18
CA GLY A 203 -11.65 0.56 19.36
C GLY A 203 -10.67 1.49 18.67
N LEU A 204 -9.60 0.98 18.03
CA LEU A 204 -8.65 1.81 17.28
C LEU A 204 -9.36 2.52 16.12
N THR A 205 -10.07 1.74 15.29
CA THR A 205 -10.80 2.28 14.13
C THR A 205 -11.90 3.23 14.58
N ALA A 206 -12.68 2.87 15.59
CA ALA A 206 -13.73 3.75 16.14
C ALA A 206 -13.15 5.07 16.68
N TYR A 207 -12.00 5.02 17.34
CA TYR A 207 -11.32 6.23 17.79
C TYR A 207 -10.86 7.10 16.60
N GLY A 208 -10.31 6.50 15.56
CA GLY A 208 -9.92 7.20 14.32
C GLY A 208 -11.12 7.90 13.69
N VAL A 209 -12.20 7.16 13.42
CA VAL A 209 -13.45 7.70 12.86
C VAL A 209 -13.98 8.86 13.69
N LYS A 210 -14.00 8.72 15.02
CA LYS A 210 -14.44 9.80 15.93
C LYS A 210 -13.59 11.07 15.81
N LYS A 211 -12.30 10.94 15.46
CA LYS A 211 -11.36 12.08 15.43
C LYS A 211 -11.25 12.76 14.08
N VAL A 212 -11.36 11.99 12.98
CA VAL A 212 -11.07 12.48 11.63
C VAL A 212 -12.11 12.08 10.58
N GLY A 213 -13.18 11.38 10.96
CA GLY A 213 -14.12 10.77 10.00
C GLY A 213 -13.58 9.50 9.39
N SER A 214 -14.35 8.88 8.51
CA SER A 214 -14.00 7.62 7.85
C SER A 214 -13.45 7.79 6.43
N GLU A 215 -13.53 9.01 5.87
CA GLU A 215 -13.30 9.28 4.44
C GLU A 215 -11.85 9.14 3.99
N LYS A 216 -10.90 9.11 4.94
CA LYS A 216 -9.46 8.99 4.68
C LYS A 216 -8.83 7.75 5.33
N LEU A 217 -9.65 6.88 5.92
CA LEU A 217 -9.22 5.59 6.45
C LEU A 217 -9.51 4.51 5.41
N ILE A 218 -8.55 3.65 5.11
CA ILE A 218 -8.64 2.66 4.03
C ILE A 218 -8.39 1.27 4.59
N PHE A 219 -9.12 0.28 4.10
CA PHE A 219 -8.90 -1.10 4.48
C PHE A 219 -7.71 -1.68 3.72
N GLY A 220 -6.81 -2.33 4.45
CA GLY A 220 -5.72 -3.13 3.95
C GLY A 220 -5.44 -4.30 4.90
N THR A 221 -4.84 -5.37 4.41
CA THR A 221 -4.53 -6.54 5.24
C THR A 221 -3.05 -6.76 5.47
N ASP A 222 -2.20 -6.33 4.56
CA ASP A 222 -0.79 -6.72 4.53
C ASP A 222 -0.61 -8.24 4.23
N TYR A 223 -1.56 -8.83 3.47
CA TYR A 223 -1.46 -10.22 3.02
C TYR A 223 -0.26 -10.40 2.07
N PRO A 224 0.55 -11.46 2.19
CA PRO A 224 0.36 -12.69 2.97
C PRO A 224 0.98 -12.67 4.39
N ILE A 225 1.43 -11.54 4.89
CA ILE A 225 2.02 -11.40 6.22
C ILE A 225 0.94 -11.63 7.29
N CYS A 226 -0.22 -11.02 7.09
CA CYS A 226 -1.35 -11.07 8.02
C CYS A 226 -2.54 -11.87 7.46
N ASN A 227 -3.39 -12.38 8.36
CA ASN A 227 -4.59 -13.14 8.00
C ASN A 227 -5.71 -12.20 7.52
N PRO A 228 -6.11 -12.25 6.24
CA PRO A 228 -7.02 -11.26 5.68
C PRO A 228 -8.43 -11.32 6.29
N ARG A 229 -8.93 -12.51 6.65
CA ARG A 229 -10.26 -12.64 7.28
C ARG A 229 -10.31 -12.02 8.68
N MET A 230 -9.23 -12.11 9.45
CA MET A 230 -9.13 -11.45 10.75
C MET A 230 -9.29 -9.94 10.60
N TYR A 231 -8.66 -9.34 9.60
CA TYR A 231 -8.69 -7.89 9.35
C TYR A 231 -10.08 -7.42 8.89
N VAL A 232 -10.75 -8.16 8.02
CA VAL A 232 -12.14 -7.86 7.64
C VAL A 232 -13.04 -7.86 8.88
N GLN A 233 -12.91 -8.89 9.74
CA GLN A 233 -13.70 -8.97 10.97
C GLN A 233 -13.34 -7.87 11.97
N ALA A 234 -12.08 -7.43 12.05
CA ALA A 234 -11.68 -6.32 12.90
C ALA A 234 -12.48 -5.04 12.56
N ILE A 235 -12.64 -4.71 11.28
CA ILE A 235 -13.46 -3.55 10.88
C ILE A 235 -14.96 -3.78 11.12
N LEU A 236 -15.47 -4.97 10.75
CA LEU A 236 -16.90 -5.27 10.88
C LEU A 236 -17.41 -5.24 12.31
N GLN A 237 -16.56 -5.58 13.29
CA GLN A 237 -16.90 -5.61 14.72
C GLN A 237 -16.63 -4.28 15.44
N GLU A 238 -16.03 -3.28 14.79
CA GLU A 238 -15.86 -1.96 15.40
C GLU A 238 -17.21 -1.25 15.60
N PRO A 239 -17.38 -0.52 16.72
CA PRO A 239 -18.60 0.23 17.03
C PRO A 239 -18.71 1.56 16.25
N ILE A 240 -18.74 1.45 14.93
CA ILE A 240 -18.90 2.55 13.98
C ILE A 240 -20.13 2.29 13.09
N THR A 241 -20.60 3.30 12.37
CA THR A 241 -21.78 3.16 11.51
C THR A 241 -21.50 2.27 10.30
N ASP A 242 -22.54 1.73 9.67
CA ASP A 242 -22.40 0.95 8.44
C ASP A 242 -21.83 1.80 7.30
N THR A 243 -22.15 3.09 7.25
CA THR A 243 -21.56 4.04 6.30
C THR A 243 -20.06 4.18 6.51
N ASP A 244 -19.59 4.27 7.76
CA ASP A 244 -18.15 4.32 8.05
C ASP A 244 -17.45 3.04 7.63
N LYS A 245 -18.06 1.87 7.90
CA LYS A 245 -17.54 0.58 7.45
C LYS A 245 -17.44 0.50 5.93
N GLU A 246 -18.46 0.96 5.20
CA GLU A 246 -18.44 1.01 3.73
C GLU A 246 -17.34 1.96 3.21
N ASN A 247 -17.18 3.12 3.80
CA ASN A 247 -16.12 4.05 3.43
C ASN A 247 -14.75 3.38 3.56
N ILE A 248 -14.48 2.76 4.71
CA ILE A 248 -13.21 2.10 5.02
C ILE A 248 -13.00 0.87 4.14
N LEU A 249 -14.00 -0.01 4.04
CA LEU A 249 -13.85 -1.31 3.38
C LEU A 249 -13.77 -1.24 1.86
N PHE A 250 -14.32 -0.21 1.21
CA PHE A 250 -14.26 -0.14 -0.25
C PHE A 250 -14.34 1.25 -0.88
N ARG A 251 -15.17 2.19 -0.40
CA ARG A 251 -15.44 3.45 -1.14
C ARG A 251 -14.19 4.33 -1.28
N ASN A 252 -13.38 4.39 -0.23
CA ASN A 252 -12.15 5.18 -0.25
C ASN A 252 -11.11 4.56 -1.20
N ALA A 253 -10.98 3.24 -1.19
CA ALA A 253 -10.10 2.52 -2.11
C ALA A 253 -10.55 2.70 -3.57
N GLU A 254 -11.85 2.60 -3.88
CA GLU A 254 -12.39 2.85 -5.23
C GLU A 254 -12.03 4.24 -5.75
N ARG A 255 -12.18 5.26 -4.89
CA ARG A 255 -11.84 6.64 -5.24
C ARG A 255 -10.36 6.80 -5.58
N LEU A 256 -9.46 6.23 -4.77
CA LEU A 256 -8.01 6.31 -4.97
C LEU A 256 -7.53 5.48 -6.16
N LEU A 257 -8.06 4.27 -6.33
CA LEU A 257 -7.70 3.39 -7.45
C LEU A 257 -8.38 3.79 -8.76
N LYS A 258 -9.34 4.75 -8.71
CA LYS A 258 -10.14 5.19 -9.87
C LYS A 258 -10.80 4.01 -10.60
N THR A 259 -11.18 2.99 -9.83
CA THR A 259 -11.92 1.82 -10.31
C THR A 259 -13.41 2.10 -10.15
N THR A 260 -14.04 2.56 -11.22
CA THR A 260 -15.52 2.66 -11.32
C THR A 260 -16.12 1.41 -11.90
#